data_9499fc0d7ce0bac4b7234d2ec66f4753
#
_entry.id   9499fc0d7ce0bac4b7234d2ec66f4753
#
_cell.length_a   1.000
_cell.length_b   1.000
_cell.length_c   1.000
_cell.angle_alpha   90.00
_cell.angle_beta   90.00
_cell.angle_gamma   90.00
#
_symmetry.space_group_name_H-M   'P 1'
#
loop_
_entity.id
_entity.type
_entity.pdbx_description
1 polymer ?
#
loop_
_entity_poly.entity_id
_entity_poly.type
_entity_poly.pdbx_seq_one_letter_code
_entity_poly.pdbx_strand_id
1 'polypeptide(L)'
;MNLFRKYKHKDGFTRLVQPGEMGMRLVDFGLLNLKDGRSFKEDTGKNEVVLVILSGRCRIASGGEEWHAVGGRKNVFEGRPYSVYIPSDSEYTVIGSGDVELAVCKAPADSKRKARLITPEDTNVLSRGRDNWYRDVYEIAGLKKDTEALIVGETISGPGNWCSYPPHKHDLEEAYFFKVNPEQGFGIQRVYTDDRKLDELYVIETNTVVAIPEGYHPLVAAPGYSVWFIYVLAAGQNQVLEAHNDPVHNWLANAKKE
;
A
#
# COMPACT_ATOMS: atom_id res chain seq x y z
N MET A 1 -12.20 9.54 -15.83
CA MET A 1 -12.49 8.94 -14.48
C MET A 1 -11.52 9.59 -13.50
N ASN A 2 -11.97 10.04 -12.32
CA ASN A 2 -11.02 10.62 -11.34
C ASN A 2 -10.44 9.48 -10.49
N LEU A 3 -9.14 9.23 -10.62
CA LEU A 3 -8.42 8.18 -9.88
C LEU A 3 -7.74 8.71 -8.60
N PHE A 4 -7.92 9.98 -8.27
CA PHE A 4 -7.22 10.68 -7.19
C PHE A 4 -8.17 11.11 -6.07
N ARG A 5 -7.71 10.97 -4.81
CA ARG A 5 -8.40 11.50 -3.64
C ARG A 5 -7.38 12.04 -2.62
N LYS A 6 -7.65 13.19 -2.03
CA LYS A 6 -6.89 13.73 -0.90
C LYS A 6 -7.61 13.40 0.41
N TYR A 7 -6.89 12.80 1.33
CA TYR A 7 -7.39 12.49 2.67
C TYR A 7 -7.17 13.67 3.62
N LYS A 8 -8.19 13.95 4.41
CA LYS A 8 -8.07 14.85 5.58
C LYS A 8 -8.14 13.99 6.83
N HIS A 9 -7.17 14.15 7.72
CA HIS A 9 -7.10 13.39 8.97
C HIS A 9 -8.42 13.42 9.72
N LYS A 10 -8.88 12.25 10.17
CA LYS A 10 -10.11 12.07 10.93
C LYS A 10 -9.93 10.87 11.86
N ASP A 11 -10.36 11.01 13.13
CA ASP A 11 -10.41 9.89 14.06
C ASP A 11 -11.40 8.81 13.60
N GLY A 12 -11.07 7.56 13.87
CA GLY A 12 -11.79 6.38 13.41
C GLY A 12 -11.38 5.95 12.00
N PHE A 13 -12.17 5.07 11.41
CA PHE A 13 -11.91 4.53 10.08
C PHE A 13 -12.43 5.47 8.99
N THR A 14 -11.61 5.72 7.99
CA THR A 14 -11.97 6.47 6.78
C THR A 14 -11.61 5.64 5.55
N ARG A 15 -12.61 5.23 4.79
CA ARG A 15 -12.43 4.53 3.51
C ARG A 15 -11.98 5.50 2.43
N LEU A 16 -10.96 5.16 1.67
CA LEU A 16 -10.36 6.00 0.63
C LEU A 16 -10.55 5.42 -0.78
N VAL A 17 -10.51 4.10 -0.91
CA VAL A 17 -10.76 3.36 -2.15
C VAL A 17 -11.75 2.25 -1.83
N GLN A 18 -12.70 1.99 -2.72
CA GLN A 18 -13.63 0.87 -2.57
C GLN A 18 -14.08 0.31 -3.93
N PRO A 19 -14.48 -0.96 -3.98
CA PRO A 19 -15.09 -1.54 -5.16
C PRO A 19 -16.28 -0.71 -5.67
N GLY A 20 -16.35 -0.50 -6.99
CA GLY A 20 -17.37 0.34 -7.64
C GLY A 20 -16.98 1.82 -7.78
N GLU A 21 -15.91 2.29 -7.15
CA GLU A 21 -15.39 3.65 -7.32
C GLU A 21 -14.01 3.64 -7.98
N MET A 22 -13.64 4.74 -8.64
CA MET A 22 -12.32 4.96 -9.24
C MET A 22 -11.86 3.82 -10.19
N GLY A 23 -12.81 3.08 -10.78
CA GLY A 23 -12.53 1.92 -11.64
C GLY A 23 -12.16 0.64 -10.90
N MET A 24 -12.11 0.65 -9.57
CA MET A 24 -11.71 -0.49 -8.74
C MET A 24 -12.85 -1.49 -8.58
N ARG A 25 -12.51 -2.77 -8.47
CA ARG A 25 -13.46 -3.90 -8.36
C ARG A 25 -13.23 -4.76 -7.13
N LEU A 26 -12.01 -4.82 -6.63
CA LEU A 26 -11.58 -5.73 -5.57
C LEU A 26 -10.96 -5.01 -4.37
N VAL A 27 -10.10 -4.00 -4.62
CA VAL A 27 -9.38 -3.29 -3.55
C VAL A 27 -10.35 -2.42 -2.75
N ASP A 28 -10.36 -2.64 -1.43
CA ASP A 28 -10.97 -1.77 -0.43
C ASP A 28 -9.85 -1.29 0.51
N PHE A 29 -9.58 0.00 0.50
CA PHE A 29 -8.48 0.59 1.24
C PHE A 29 -8.93 1.80 2.05
N GLY A 30 -8.43 1.90 3.28
CA GLY A 30 -8.69 3.04 4.14
C GLY A 30 -7.65 3.22 5.23
N LEU A 31 -7.84 4.28 6.01
CA LEU A 31 -7.01 4.59 7.17
C LEU A 31 -7.84 4.50 8.45
N LEU A 32 -7.23 3.93 9.49
CA LEU A 32 -7.77 3.90 10.84
C LEU A 32 -6.86 4.73 11.76
N ASN A 33 -7.44 5.77 12.37
CA ASN A 33 -6.76 6.60 13.36
C ASN A 33 -7.44 6.42 14.71
N LEU A 34 -6.69 6.03 15.72
CA LEU A 34 -7.19 5.88 17.08
C LEU A 34 -6.36 6.69 18.06
N LYS A 35 -7.05 7.31 19.00
CA LYS A 35 -6.47 7.91 20.19
C LYS A 35 -6.22 6.86 21.25
N ASP A 36 -5.42 7.20 22.27
CA ASP A 36 -5.14 6.33 23.41
C ASP A 36 -6.41 5.73 24.00
N GLY A 37 -6.41 4.41 24.25
CA GLY A 37 -7.53 3.66 24.81
C GLY A 37 -8.78 3.56 23.91
N ARG A 38 -8.81 4.22 22.75
CA ARG A 38 -9.94 4.08 21.81
C ARG A 38 -9.85 2.76 21.07
N SER A 39 -11.01 2.17 20.83
CA SER A 39 -11.13 0.88 20.14
C SER A 39 -11.90 1.02 18.83
N PHE A 40 -11.52 0.18 17.87
CA PHE A 40 -12.24 -0.07 16.62
C PHE A 40 -12.46 -1.56 16.48
N LYS A 41 -13.66 -1.95 16.11
CA LYS A 41 -14.06 -3.35 15.91
C LYS A 41 -14.76 -3.48 14.56
N GLU A 42 -14.38 -4.51 13.81
CA GLU A 42 -14.97 -4.78 12.49
C GLU A 42 -15.01 -6.28 12.22
N ASP A 43 -16.07 -6.70 11.51
CA ASP A 43 -16.19 -8.01 10.91
C ASP A 43 -15.62 -7.97 9.49
N THR A 44 -14.76 -8.92 9.13
CA THR A 44 -14.13 -8.98 7.81
C THR A 44 -15.09 -9.37 6.70
N GLY A 45 -16.22 -10.01 7.03
CA GLY A 45 -17.15 -10.56 6.05
C GLY A 45 -16.41 -11.47 5.07
N LYS A 46 -16.59 -11.22 3.79
CA LYS A 46 -15.96 -12.00 2.72
C LYS A 46 -14.57 -11.47 2.30
N ASN A 47 -14.01 -10.54 3.05
CA ASN A 47 -12.69 -10.00 2.75
C ASN A 47 -11.63 -10.57 3.68
N GLU A 48 -10.44 -10.80 3.19
CA GLU A 48 -9.26 -10.83 4.03
C GLU A 48 -8.76 -9.40 4.26
N VAL A 49 -8.04 -9.19 5.36
CA VAL A 49 -7.57 -7.87 5.78
C VAL A 49 -6.09 -7.93 6.14
N VAL A 50 -5.33 -6.94 5.69
CA VAL A 50 -3.98 -6.67 6.18
C VAL A 50 -3.98 -5.30 6.84
N LEU A 51 -3.74 -5.27 8.16
CA LEU A 51 -3.54 -4.05 8.93
C LEU A 51 -2.05 -3.72 8.94
N VAL A 52 -1.66 -2.53 8.48
CA VAL A 52 -0.26 -2.07 8.49
C VAL A 52 -0.12 -0.87 9.40
N ILE A 53 0.75 -0.95 10.42
CA ILE A 53 0.96 0.16 11.36
C ILE A 53 1.83 1.23 10.71
N LEU A 54 1.25 2.40 10.43
CA LEU A 54 1.95 3.53 9.81
C LEU A 54 2.71 4.35 10.85
N SER A 55 2.12 4.55 12.03
CA SER A 55 2.78 5.20 13.17
C SER A 55 2.11 4.79 14.48
N GLY A 56 2.83 4.89 15.59
CA GLY A 56 2.32 4.60 16.93
C GLY A 56 2.27 3.13 17.27
N ARG A 57 1.45 2.78 18.27
CA ARG A 57 1.28 1.40 18.77
C ARG A 57 -0.17 1.10 19.06
N CYS A 58 -0.53 -0.18 18.97
CA CYS A 58 -1.86 -0.66 19.34
C CYS A 58 -1.81 -2.09 19.86
N ARG A 59 -2.92 -2.52 20.44
CA ARG A 59 -3.26 -3.91 20.68
C ARG A 59 -4.22 -4.36 19.59
N ILE A 60 -4.02 -5.56 19.06
CA ILE A 60 -4.89 -6.14 18.03
C ILE A 60 -5.28 -7.55 18.50
N ALA A 61 -6.58 -7.88 18.36
CA ALA A 61 -7.11 -9.21 18.65
C ALA A 61 -7.95 -9.71 17.47
N SER A 62 -7.79 -10.97 17.10
CA SER A 62 -8.60 -11.67 16.08
C SER A 62 -8.45 -13.17 16.20
N GLY A 63 -9.53 -13.95 15.98
CA GLY A 63 -9.49 -15.40 15.89
C GLY A 63 -8.99 -16.13 17.16
N GLY A 64 -9.15 -15.51 18.32
CA GLY A 64 -8.64 -16.03 19.60
C GLY A 64 -7.18 -15.68 19.89
N GLU A 65 -6.47 -15.08 18.95
CA GLU A 65 -5.13 -14.53 19.13
C GLU A 65 -5.19 -13.06 19.58
N GLU A 66 -4.22 -12.65 20.39
CA GLU A 66 -4.08 -11.27 20.83
C GLU A 66 -2.60 -10.86 20.81
N TRP A 67 -2.32 -9.74 20.15
CA TRP A 67 -0.98 -9.16 20.04
C TRP A 67 -0.94 -7.80 20.76
N HIS A 68 -0.02 -7.70 21.71
CA HIS A 68 0.20 -6.49 22.48
C HIS A 68 1.34 -5.66 21.87
N ALA A 69 1.25 -4.33 22.00
CA ALA A 69 2.28 -3.39 21.57
C ALA A 69 2.71 -3.53 20.09
N VAL A 70 1.75 -3.85 19.20
CA VAL A 70 2.00 -3.93 17.75
C VAL A 70 2.33 -2.54 17.22
N GLY A 71 3.48 -2.39 16.51
CA GLY A 71 3.97 -1.13 16.00
C GLY A 71 5.12 -0.55 16.80
N GLY A 72 5.32 0.79 16.71
CA GLY A 72 6.36 1.51 17.45
C GLY A 72 7.18 2.49 16.62
N ARG A 73 7.06 2.50 15.27
CA ARG A 73 7.69 3.53 14.46
C ARG A 73 6.96 4.88 14.63
N LYS A 74 7.71 5.97 14.61
CA LYS A 74 7.14 7.33 14.75
C LYS A 74 6.40 7.75 13.48
N ASN A 75 6.89 7.32 12.33
CA ASN A 75 6.34 7.61 11.00
C ASN A 75 6.82 6.55 10.01
N VAL A 76 6.32 6.61 8.80
CA VAL A 76 6.59 5.63 7.73
C VAL A 76 8.00 5.70 7.14
N PHE A 77 8.76 6.74 7.42
CA PHE A 77 10.16 6.90 6.99
C PHE A 77 11.16 6.29 7.99
N GLU A 78 10.67 5.83 9.16
CA GLU A 78 11.49 5.27 10.23
C GLU A 78 11.19 3.78 10.45
N GLY A 79 12.02 2.93 9.88
CA GLY A 79 11.95 1.47 10.08
C GLY A 79 10.85 0.78 9.29
N ARG A 80 10.85 -0.54 9.39
CA ARG A 80 9.88 -1.43 8.75
C ARG A 80 8.60 -1.55 9.59
N PRO A 81 7.44 -1.80 8.95
CA PRO A 81 6.16 -1.88 9.65
C PRO A 81 5.99 -3.20 10.44
N TYR A 82 5.19 -3.12 11.49
CA TYR A 82 4.41 -4.24 11.98
C TYR A 82 3.09 -4.31 11.22
N SER A 83 2.61 -5.50 10.95
CA SER A 83 1.35 -5.73 10.26
C SER A 83 0.62 -6.94 10.85
N VAL A 84 -0.69 -7.03 10.66
CA VAL A 84 -1.48 -8.19 11.06
C VAL A 84 -2.35 -8.62 9.89
N TYR A 85 -2.24 -9.89 9.53
CA TYR A 85 -3.13 -10.54 8.59
C TYR A 85 -4.35 -11.10 9.32
N ILE A 86 -5.54 -10.91 8.77
CA ILE A 86 -6.80 -11.39 9.30
C ILE A 86 -7.60 -12.04 8.15
N PRO A 87 -8.03 -13.29 8.29
CA PRO A 87 -8.78 -13.98 7.24
C PRO A 87 -10.21 -13.47 7.09
N SER A 88 -10.88 -13.89 6.00
CA SER A 88 -12.32 -13.71 5.83
C SER A 88 -13.13 -14.45 6.91
N ASP A 89 -14.40 -14.09 7.04
CA ASP A 89 -15.34 -14.65 8.04
C ASP A 89 -14.80 -14.58 9.48
N SER A 90 -14.10 -13.50 9.81
CA SER A 90 -13.45 -13.23 11.10
C SER A 90 -13.83 -11.86 11.64
N GLU A 91 -13.59 -11.68 12.93
CA GLU A 91 -13.75 -10.40 13.59
C GLU A 91 -12.40 -9.96 14.15
N TYR A 92 -12.14 -8.65 14.13
CA TYR A 92 -10.94 -8.10 14.75
C TYR A 92 -11.23 -6.84 15.56
N THR A 93 -10.40 -6.60 16.55
CA THR A 93 -10.45 -5.40 17.38
C THR A 93 -9.07 -4.77 17.42
N VAL A 94 -9.00 -3.46 17.24
CA VAL A 94 -7.79 -2.66 17.39
C VAL A 94 -8.00 -1.68 18.54
N ILE A 95 -7.05 -1.59 19.47
CA ILE A 95 -7.09 -0.65 20.59
C ILE A 95 -5.81 0.17 20.60
N GLY A 96 -5.92 1.50 20.51
CA GLY A 96 -4.77 2.41 20.54
C GLY A 96 -4.03 2.37 21.87
N SER A 97 -2.71 2.33 21.79
CA SER A 97 -1.78 2.50 22.92
C SER A 97 -0.97 3.78 22.68
N GLY A 98 -1.57 4.92 22.96
CA GLY A 98 -1.23 6.22 22.40
C GLY A 98 -1.94 6.46 21.07
N ASP A 99 -1.57 7.56 20.38
CA ASP A 99 -2.08 7.86 19.04
C ASP A 99 -1.48 6.85 18.05
N VAL A 100 -2.33 6.26 17.19
CA VAL A 100 -1.91 5.27 16.19
C VAL A 100 -2.61 5.50 14.86
N GLU A 101 -1.86 5.40 13.77
CA GLU A 101 -2.37 5.40 12.39
C GLU A 101 -2.08 4.04 11.75
N LEU A 102 -3.11 3.44 11.15
CA LEU A 102 -3.00 2.18 10.41
C LEU A 102 -3.57 2.33 9.00
N ALA A 103 -2.95 1.65 8.06
CA ALA A 103 -3.58 1.31 6.79
C ALA A 103 -4.40 0.02 6.96
N VAL A 104 -5.61 0.02 6.42
CA VAL A 104 -6.54 -1.11 6.41
C VAL A 104 -6.74 -1.52 4.95
N CYS A 105 -6.10 -2.62 4.56
CA CYS A 105 -6.09 -3.15 3.19
C CYS A 105 -7.01 -4.37 3.14
N LYS A 106 -7.99 -4.39 2.25
CA LYS A 106 -8.99 -5.46 2.15
C LYS A 106 -9.18 -5.89 0.70
N ALA A 107 -9.42 -7.17 0.50
CA ALA A 107 -9.89 -7.72 -0.77
C ALA A 107 -10.76 -8.96 -0.53
N PRO A 108 -11.72 -9.29 -1.42
CA PRO A 108 -12.49 -10.52 -1.33
C PRO A 108 -11.58 -11.75 -1.38
N ALA A 109 -11.75 -12.65 -0.40
CA ALA A 109 -11.02 -13.90 -0.32
C ALA A 109 -11.83 -14.97 0.41
N ASP A 110 -11.66 -16.23 0.00
CA ASP A 110 -12.16 -17.39 0.75
C ASP A 110 -10.97 -18.04 1.46
N SER A 111 -10.50 -17.37 2.51
CA SER A 111 -9.31 -17.79 3.23
C SER A 111 -9.62 -18.66 4.43
N LYS A 112 -8.96 -19.81 4.50
CA LYS A 112 -8.94 -20.70 5.67
C LYS A 112 -7.69 -20.53 6.54
N ARG A 113 -6.90 -19.49 6.31
CA ARG A 113 -5.72 -19.18 7.09
C ARG A 113 -6.11 -18.73 8.49
N LYS A 114 -5.14 -18.74 9.40
CA LYS A 114 -5.29 -18.13 10.73
C LYS A 114 -4.80 -16.69 10.70
N ALA A 115 -5.39 -15.85 11.54
CA ALA A 115 -4.85 -14.52 11.81
C ALA A 115 -3.41 -14.63 12.34
N ARG A 116 -2.54 -13.72 11.89
CA ARG A 116 -1.12 -13.75 12.28
C ARG A 116 -0.49 -12.37 12.31
N LEU A 117 0.45 -12.20 13.23
CA LEU A 117 1.35 -11.05 13.25
C LEU A 117 2.42 -11.23 12.16
N ILE A 118 2.71 -10.14 11.44
CA ILE A 118 3.82 -10.01 10.50
C ILE A 118 4.75 -8.95 11.10
N THR A 119 5.92 -9.38 11.55
CA THR A 119 6.90 -8.51 12.20
C THR A 119 7.79 -7.80 11.18
N PRO A 120 8.57 -6.77 11.57
CA PRO A 120 9.57 -6.16 10.70
C PRO A 120 10.58 -7.15 10.11
N GLU A 121 10.88 -8.23 10.84
CA GLU A 121 11.81 -9.29 10.44
C GLU A 121 11.20 -10.20 9.35
N ASP A 122 9.89 -10.36 9.32
CA ASP A 122 9.17 -11.12 8.29
C ASP A 122 9.07 -10.36 6.96
N THR A 123 9.25 -9.03 7.00
CA THR A 123 9.19 -8.15 5.84
C THR A 123 10.43 -8.32 4.97
N ASN A 124 10.24 -8.74 3.74
CA ASN A 124 11.33 -8.85 2.76
C ASN A 124 11.72 -7.45 2.24
N VAL A 125 13.01 -7.16 2.19
CA VAL A 125 13.54 -5.87 1.72
C VAL A 125 14.27 -6.05 0.41
N LEU A 126 13.81 -5.38 -0.63
CA LEU A 126 14.38 -5.41 -1.96
C LEU A 126 14.83 -4.01 -2.38
N SER A 127 16.08 -3.88 -2.77
CA SER A 127 16.55 -2.69 -3.48
C SER A 127 16.32 -2.88 -4.98
N ARG A 128 15.60 -1.97 -5.59
CA ARG A 128 15.23 -2.02 -7.01
C ARG A 128 15.73 -0.79 -7.76
N GLY A 129 16.09 -1.00 -9.02
CA GLY A 129 16.57 0.07 -9.88
C GLY A 129 18.01 0.50 -9.58
N ARG A 130 18.38 1.66 -10.10
CA ARG A 130 19.72 2.26 -9.95
C ARG A 130 19.63 3.76 -10.21
N ASP A 131 20.68 4.49 -9.89
CA ASP A 131 20.80 5.93 -10.16
C ASP A 131 19.55 6.69 -9.70
N ASN A 132 18.92 7.51 -10.54
CA ASN A 132 17.73 8.30 -10.22
C ASN A 132 16.40 7.50 -10.26
N TRP A 133 16.46 6.17 -10.32
CA TRP A 133 15.29 5.30 -10.18
C TRP A 133 15.52 4.16 -9.17
N TYR A 134 16.53 4.31 -8.29
CA TYR A 134 16.72 3.46 -7.12
C TYR A 134 15.64 3.71 -6.08
N ARG A 135 15.10 2.63 -5.50
CA ARG A 135 14.14 2.65 -4.39
C ARG A 135 14.26 1.39 -3.56
N ASP A 136 13.87 1.50 -2.30
CA ASP A 136 13.70 0.37 -1.41
C ASP A 136 12.23 -0.05 -1.34
N VAL A 137 11.99 -1.34 -1.53
CA VAL A 137 10.67 -1.98 -1.52
C VAL A 137 10.61 -2.93 -0.34
N TYR A 138 9.61 -2.77 0.50
CA TYR A 138 9.32 -3.61 1.66
C TYR A 138 8.09 -4.46 1.34
N GLU A 139 8.31 -5.74 1.03
CA GLU A 139 7.24 -6.70 0.76
C GLU A 139 6.71 -7.22 2.10
N ILE A 140 5.50 -6.78 2.49
CA ILE A 140 4.89 -7.09 3.78
C ILE A 140 4.13 -8.41 3.70
N ALA A 141 3.20 -8.52 2.77
CA ALA A 141 2.35 -9.69 2.58
C ALA A 141 2.18 -10.01 1.10
N GLY A 142 2.32 -11.26 0.73
CA GLY A 142 2.24 -11.72 -0.66
C GLY A 142 1.36 -12.94 -0.83
N LEU A 143 0.88 -13.13 -2.07
CA LEU A 143 0.01 -14.24 -2.46
C LEU A 143 0.63 -15.60 -2.11
N LYS A 144 -0.21 -16.54 -1.71
CA LYS A 144 0.14 -17.93 -1.34
C LYS A 144 1.01 -18.07 -0.09
N LYS A 145 1.89 -17.12 0.19
CA LYS A 145 2.71 -17.12 1.41
C LYS A 145 1.90 -16.62 2.60
N ASP A 146 1.32 -15.45 2.47
CA ASP A 146 0.70 -14.71 3.57
C ASP A 146 -0.81 -14.51 3.39
N THR A 147 -1.28 -14.34 2.15
CA THR A 147 -2.61 -13.90 1.75
C THR A 147 -3.15 -14.79 0.62
N GLU A 148 -4.45 -14.71 0.34
CA GLU A 148 -5.08 -15.36 -0.82
C GLU A 148 -5.26 -14.39 -2.00
N ALA A 149 -5.60 -13.12 -1.73
CA ALA A 149 -5.92 -12.13 -2.75
C ALA A 149 -5.09 -10.84 -2.65
N LEU A 150 -4.66 -10.45 -1.45
CA LEU A 150 -3.92 -9.22 -1.23
C LEU A 150 -2.41 -9.37 -1.49
N ILE A 151 -1.83 -8.32 -2.06
CA ILE A 151 -0.39 -8.07 -2.02
C ILE A 151 -0.22 -6.68 -1.41
N VAL A 152 0.54 -6.59 -0.33
CA VAL A 152 0.72 -5.34 0.41
C VAL A 152 2.20 -5.12 0.67
N GLY A 153 2.65 -3.92 0.43
CA GLY A 153 4.01 -3.51 0.78
C GLY A 153 4.20 -2.00 0.76
N GLU A 154 5.38 -1.58 1.11
CA GLU A 154 5.76 -0.18 1.16
C GLU A 154 6.95 0.08 0.22
N THR A 155 7.04 1.29 -0.30
CA THR A 155 8.19 1.71 -1.08
C THR A 155 8.64 3.09 -0.64
N ILE A 156 9.96 3.29 -0.53
CA ILE A 156 10.59 4.58 -0.28
C ILE A 156 11.43 4.95 -1.49
N SER A 157 11.12 6.12 -2.07
CA SER A 157 11.87 6.74 -3.15
C SER A 157 12.59 7.98 -2.63
N GLY A 158 13.89 8.05 -2.84
CA GLY A 158 14.72 9.20 -2.45
C GLY A 158 14.44 10.46 -3.28
N PRO A 159 15.02 11.60 -2.89
CA PRO A 159 14.83 12.89 -3.56
C PRO A 159 15.16 12.83 -5.05
N GLY A 160 14.22 13.27 -5.91
CA GLY A 160 14.37 13.28 -7.36
C GLY A 160 14.33 11.91 -8.03
N ASN A 161 14.10 10.83 -7.27
CA ASN A 161 14.10 9.48 -7.82
C ASN A 161 12.74 9.10 -8.39
N TRP A 162 12.79 8.30 -9.45
CA TRP A 162 11.65 7.63 -10.03
C TRP A 162 11.35 6.31 -9.34
N CYS A 163 10.07 5.97 -9.24
CA CYS A 163 9.55 4.71 -8.74
C CYS A 163 8.60 4.08 -9.75
N SER A 164 8.32 2.77 -9.60
CA SER A 164 7.57 2.00 -10.60
C SER A 164 8.16 2.20 -12.01
N TYR A 165 9.51 2.24 -12.07
CA TYR A 165 10.28 2.55 -13.27
C TYR A 165 11.29 1.43 -13.57
N PRO A 166 11.52 1.01 -14.87
CA PRO A 166 10.76 1.46 -16.05
C PRO A 166 9.25 1.33 -15.85
N PRO A 167 8.42 2.16 -16.56
CA PRO A 167 6.98 2.05 -16.44
C PRO A 167 6.53 0.63 -16.70
N HIS A 168 5.74 0.06 -15.79
CA HIS A 168 5.22 -1.30 -15.92
C HIS A 168 3.75 -1.34 -15.55
N LYS A 169 3.06 -2.37 -16.02
CA LYS A 169 1.67 -2.72 -15.68
C LYS A 169 1.59 -4.17 -15.26
N HIS A 170 0.52 -4.53 -14.61
CA HIS A 170 0.13 -5.91 -14.27
C HIS A 170 -1.39 -6.05 -14.38
N ASP A 171 -1.88 -7.29 -14.42
CA ASP A 171 -3.32 -7.57 -14.57
C ASP A 171 -4.10 -7.41 -13.26
N LEU A 172 -3.42 -7.01 -12.18
CA LEU A 172 -4.01 -6.73 -10.88
C LEU A 172 -4.32 -5.24 -10.78
N GLU A 173 -5.47 -4.91 -10.20
CA GLU A 173 -5.73 -3.53 -9.80
C GLU A 173 -4.93 -3.17 -8.55
N GLU A 174 -4.55 -1.91 -8.43
CA GLU A 174 -3.66 -1.43 -7.38
C GLU A 174 -4.09 -0.07 -6.86
N ALA A 175 -3.75 0.24 -5.62
CA ALA A 175 -3.88 1.57 -5.04
C ALA A 175 -2.61 1.96 -4.31
N TYR A 176 -2.19 3.23 -4.47
CA TYR A 176 -1.09 3.84 -3.74
C TYR A 176 -1.60 4.91 -2.79
N PHE A 177 -1.21 4.85 -1.52
CA PHE A 177 -1.40 5.95 -0.58
C PHE A 177 -0.05 6.52 -0.19
N PHE A 178 0.08 7.85 -0.18
CA PHE A 178 1.34 8.57 -0.13
C PHE A 178 1.58 9.35 1.16
N LYS A 179 2.84 9.37 1.60
CA LYS A 179 3.42 10.36 2.52
C LYS A 179 4.68 10.95 1.88
N VAL A 180 4.97 12.21 2.16
CA VAL A 180 6.14 12.94 1.63
C VAL A 180 6.95 13.50 2.79
N ASN A 181 8.27 13.47 2.68
CA ASN A 181 9.18 14.00 3.69
C ASN A 181 10.25 14.90 3.04
N PRO A 182 10.40 16.18 3.48
CA PRO A 182 9.52 16.94 4.38
C PRO A 182 8.08 17.05 3.88
N GLU A 183 7.12 17.21 4.82
CA GLU A 183 5.67 17.04 4.58
C GLU A 183 5.08 17.98 3.51
N GLN A 184 5.65 19.18 3.35
CA GLN A 184 5.22 20.18 2.34
C GLN A 184 5.65 19.82 0.92
N GLY A 185 6.38 18.74 0.76
CA GLY A 185 6.87 18.25 -0.53
C GLY A 185 5.79 17.65 -1.41
N PHE A 186 6.19 17.32 -2.62
CA PHE A 186 5.31 16.68 -3.59
C PHE A 186 6.09 15.73 -4.50
N GLY A 187 5.35 14.96 -5.24
CA GLY A 187 5.80 14.16 -6.38
C GLY A 187 4.77 14.21 -7.50
N ILE A 188 5.03 13.48 -8.57
CA ILE A 188 4.11 13.35 -9.70
C ILE A 188 3.96 11.86 -10.03
N GLN A 189 2.73 11.40 -10.18
CA GLN A 189 2.41 10.08 -10.69
C GLN A 189 1.67 10.20 -12.01
N ARG A 190 2.07 9.39 -13.00
CA ARG A 190 1.35 9.21 -14.26
C ARG A 190 0.68 7.84 -14.25
N VAL A 191 -0.58 7.77 -14.67
CA VAL A 191 -1.29 6.52 -14.92
C VAL A 191 -1.76 6.52 -16.36
N TYR A 192 -1.37 5.50 -17.15
CA TYR A 192 -1.70 5.47 -18.56
C TYR A 192 -1.85 4.06 -19.14
N THR A 193 -2.71 3.89 -20.12
CA THR A 193 -2.93 2.63 -20.86
C THR A 193 -2.16 2.61 -22.19
N ASP A 194 -2.06 1.43 -22.82
CA ASP A 194 -1.40 1.28 -24.13
C ASP A 194 -2.04 2.16 -25.22
N ASP A 195 -3.37 2.24 -25.21
CA ASP A 195 -4.14 3.03 -26.18
C ASP A 195 -4.30 4.51 -25.80
N ARG A 196 -3.72 4.93 -24.67
CA ARG A 196 -3.76 6.31 -24.15
C ARG A 196 -5.17 6.87 -23.92
N LYS A 197 -6.20 6.04 -23.84
CA LYS A 197 -7.53 6.51 -23.42
C LYS A 197 -7.54 6.94 -21.96
N LEU A 198 -6.75 6.30 -21.14
CA LEU A 198 -6.34 6.78 -19.82
C LEU A 198 -4.90 7.29 -19.95
N ASP A 199 -4.66 8.57 -19.70
CA ASP A 199 -3.32 9.18 -19.62
C ASP A 199 -3.40 10.41 -18.72
N GLU A 200 -3.26 10.18 -17.41
CA GLU A 200 -3.51 11.18 -16.39
C GLU A 200 -2.25 11.41 -15.53
N LEU A 201 -2.09 12.66 -15.09
CA LEU A 201 -1.03 13.09 -14.20
C LEU A 201 -1.62 13.59 -12.88
N TYR A 202 -1.10 13.10 -11.77
CA TYR A 202 -1.52 13.49 -10.44
C TYR A 202 -0.35 14.08 -9.66
N VAL A 203 -0.59 15.23 -9.02
CA VAL A 203 0.34 15.75 -8.02
C VAL A 203 0.10 14.98 -6.73
N ILE A 204 1.10 14.21 -6.30
CA ILE A 204 1.05 13.44 -5.06
C ILE A 204 1.68 14.25 -3.93
N GLU A 205 0.99 14.30 -2.79
CA GLU A 205 1.38 14.97 -1.56
C GLU A 205 1.12 14.03 -0.38
N THR A 206 1.53 14.43 0.81
CA THR A 206 1.15 13.69 2.03
C THR A 206 -0.37 13.55 2.11
N ASN A 207 -0.84 12.33 2.42
CA ASN A 207 -2.25 11.97 2.54
C ASN A 207 -3.03 12.05 1.20
N THR A 208 -2.40 11.69 0.09
CA THR A 208 -3.10 11.47 -1.17
C THR A 208 -3.17 9.97 -1.50
N VAL A 209 -4.19 9.58 -2.24
CA VAL A 209 -4.34 8.23 -2.78
C VAL A 209 -4.57 8.31 -4.29
N VAL A 210 -3.94 7.41 -5.03
CA VAL A 210 -4.18 7.20 -6.46
C VAL A 210 -4.60 5.75 -6.65
N ALA A 211 -5.78 5.55 -7.26
CA ALA A 211 -6.22 4.25 -7.71
C ALA A 211 -5.63 3.94 -9.10
N ILE A 212 -5.24 2.70 -9.30
CA ILE A 212 -4.64 2.21 -10.55
C ILE A 212 -5.45 0.97 -10.94
N PRO A 213 -6.63 1.16 -11.58
CA PRO A 213 -7.46 0.04 -12.01
C PRO A 213 -6.79 -0.79 -13.10
N GLU A 214 -5.91 -0.16 -13.88
CA GLU A 214 -5.13 -0.75 -14.96
C GLU A 214 -4.03 0.21 -15.43
N GLY A 215 -3.07 -0.30 -16.19
CA GLY A 215 -2.09 0.50 -16.93
C GLY A 215 -0.77 0.74 -16.21
N TYR A 216 0.09 1.46 -16.90
CA TYR A 216 1.43 1.85 -16.42
C TYR A 216 1.31 2.99 -15.42
N HIS A 217 2.13 2.97 -14.35
CA HIS A 217 1.93 3.87 -13.22
C HIS A 217 3.23 4.43 -12.60
N PRO A 218 4.19 4.92 -13.41
CA PRO A 218 5.43 5.48 -12.88
C PRO A 218 5.17 6.74 -12.06
N LEU A 219 6.04 6.99 -11.10
CA LEU A 219 6.01 8.20 -10.28
C LEU A 219 7.41 8.74 -10.03
N VAL A 220 7.52 10.01 -9.65
CA VAL A 220 8.77 10.67 -9.31
C VAL A 220 8.60 11.57 -8.09
N ALA A 221 9.59 11.55 -7.18
CA ALA A 221 9.68 12.51 -6.09
C ALA A 221 10.29 13.84 -6.60
N ALA A 222 9.81 14.97 -6.09
CA ALA A 222 10.47 16.25 -6.36
C ALA A 222 11.86 16.29 -5.74
N PRO A 223 12.83 17.02 -6.31
CA PRO A 223 14.16 17.18 -5.72
C PRO A 223 14.08 17.71 -4.27
N GLY A 224 14.85 17.12 -3.36
CA GLY A 224 14.86 17.48 -1.94
C GLY A 224 13.79 16.80 -1.10
N TYR A 225 12.87 16.01 -1.69
CA TYR A 225 11.79 15.33 -1.00
C TYR A 225 11.83 13.83 -1.23
N SER A 226 11.66 13.04 -0.16
CA SER A 226 11.44 11.61 -0.26
C SER A 226 9.94 11.32 -0.31
N VAL A 227 9.54 10.37 -1.16
CA VAL A 227 8.17 9.87 -1.23
C VAL A 227 8.14 8.44 -0.69
N TRP A 228 7.26 8.22 0.25
CA TRP A 228 6.86 6.90 0.70
C TRP A 228 5.44 6.62 0.21
N PHE A 229 5.18 5.39 -0.18
CA PHE A 229 3.82 4.94 -0.43
C PHE A 229 3.63 3.48 -0.02
N ILE A 230 2.43 3.19 0.48
CA ILE A 230 1.95 1.83 0.58
C ILE A 230 1.25 1.47 -0.73
N TYR A 231 1.60 0.30 -1.26
CA TYR A 231 0.90 -0.29 -2.40
C TYR A 231 0.02 -1.44 -1.93
N VAL A 232 -1.18 -1.49 -2.46
CA VAL A 232 -2.19 -2.51 -2.19
C VAL A 232 -2.72 -3.02 -3.51
N LEU A 233 -2.40 -4.28 -3.83
CA LEU A 233 -2.95 -4.95 -5.00
C LEU A 233 -3.95 -6.01 -4.55
N ALA A 234 -4.95 -6.24 -5.39
CA ALA A 234 -5.88 -7.35 -5.22
C ALA A 234 -5.89 -8.26 -6.44
N ALA A 235 -5.72 -9.56 -6.19
CA ALA A 235 -5.80 -10.60 -7.20
C ALA A 235 -7.20 -11.21 -7.22
N GLY A 236 -7.77 -11.39 -8.41
CA GLY A 236 -8.90 -12.30 -8.63
C GLY A 236 -8.47 -13.76 -8.57
N GLN A 237 -9.42 -14.67 -8.71
CA GLN A 237 -9.12 -16.13 -8.75
C GLN A 237 -8.06 -16.44 -9.82
N ASN A 238 -7.03 -17.20 -9.41
CA ASN A 238 -5.94 -17.69 -10.29
C ASN A 238 -5.06 -16.59 -10.91
N GLN A 239 -5.17 -15.33 -10.49
CA GLN A 239 -4.25 -14.29 -10.91
C GLN A 239 -2.94 -14.40 -10.12
N VAL A 240 -1.86 -13.98 -10.76
CA VAL A 240 -0.51 -13.88 -10.17
C VAL A 240 0.03 -12.48 -10.44
N LEU A 241 0.94 -12.02 -9.61
CA LEU A 241 1.64 -10.77 -9.87
C LEU A 241 2.72 -11.03 -10.95
N GLU A 242 2.47 -10.51 -12.13
CA GLU A 242 3.42 -10.48 -13.23
C GLU A 242 3.50 -9.06 -13.78
N ALA A 243 4.71 -8.49 -13.78
CA ALA A 243 4.93 -7.12 -14.22
C ALA A 243 5.43 -7.11 -15.66
N HIS A 244 4.75 -6.34 -16.52
CA HIS A 244 5.09 -6.14 -17.93
C HIS A 244 5.53 -4.70 -18.14
N ASN A 245 6.81 -4.51 -18.47
CA ASN A 245 7.35 -3.19 -18.76
C ASN A 245 6.76 -2.60 -20.05
N ASP A 246 6.57 -1.28 -20.08
CA ASP A 246 6.22 -0.57 -21.30
C ASP A 246 7.31 -0.80 -22.36
N PRO A 247 6.98 -1.39 -23.53
CA PRO A 247 7.97 -1.70 -24.56
C PRO A 247 8.79 -0.49 -25.03
N VAL A 248 8.19 0.71 -25.00
CA VAL A 248 8.85 1.96 -25.41
C VAL A 248 9.95 2.36 -24.45
N HIS A 249 9.78 2.06 -23.16
CA HIS A 249 10.72 2.46 -22.08
C HIS A 249 11.58 1.32 -21.56
N ASN A 250 11.35 0.08 -22.00
CA ASN A 250 12.03 -1.11 -21.50
C ASN A 250 13.54 -1.15 -21.80
N TRP A 251 14.03 -0.37 -22.76
CA TRP A 251 15.43 -0.26 -23.09
C TRP A 251 16.29 0.10 -21.86
N LEU A 252 15.75 0.89 -20.93
CA LEU A 252 16.47 1.31 -19.72
C LEU A 252 16.79 0.14 -18.79
N ALA A 253 15.90 -0.86 -18.69
CA ALA A 253 16.15 -2.06 -17.89
C ALA A 253 17.38 -2.83 -18.37
N ASN A 254 17.66 -2.77 -19.68
CA ASN A 254 18.76 -3.48 -20.35
C ASN A 254 19.98 -2.59 -20.63
N ALA A 255 19.92 -1.27 -20.34
CA ALA A 255 21.02 -0.36 -20.57
C ALA A 255 22.21 -0.71 -19.67
N LYS A 256 23.41 -0.80 -20.26
CA LYS A 256 24.65 -0.95 -19.49
C LYS A 256 24.94 0.34 -18.73
N LYS A 257 25.58 0.24 -17.57
CA LYS A 257 26.20 1.41 -16.95
C LYS A 257 27.30 1.92 -17.88
N GLU A 258 27.20 3.18 -18.28
CA GLU A 258 28.33 3.89 -18.88
C GLU A 258 29.38 4.20 -17.83
#